data_3a19092f709dac5d9f1ba7ff42e68d5e
#
_entry.id   3a19092f709dac5d9f1ba7ff42e68d5e
#
_cell.length_a   1.000
_cell.length_b   1.000
_cell.length_c   1.000
_cell.angle_alpha   90.00
_cell.angle_beta   90.00
_cell.angle_gamma   90.00
#
_symmetry.space_group_name_H-M   'P 1'
#
loop_
_entity.id
_entity.type
_entity.pdbx_description
1 polymer ?
#
loop_
_entity_poly.entity_id
_entity_poly.type
_entity_poly.pdbx_seq_one_letter_code
_entity_poly.pdbx_strand_id
1 'polypeptide(L)'
;MRAREWAEGASHPAPHGAIVLADEQTAGRGRLGRAWVSSPGQNLLFTLILRPRPETVARGMLPLATALAIADTINQFLGMPSAEIKWPNDVLIGGRKCAGVLMEAISDKAVLIGIGLNVNEAAFPEALQNRSTSLLLESGQRMDRRALFSGLTTRLQEWIYQSDEHVLASYQARVSGIGDPIELSYG
;
A
#
# COMPACT_ATOMS: atom_id res chain seq x y z
N MET A 1 18.55 -8.34 0.56
CA MET A 1 18.68 -7.28 1.60
C MET A 1 17.32 -7.03 2.21
N ARG A 2 17.21 -6.98 3.52
CA ARG A 2 15.95 -6.61 4.19
C ARG A 2 15.94 -5.09 4.38
N ALA A 3 14.81 -4.44 4.07
CA ALA A 3 14.67 -2.99 4.19
C ALA A 3 15.00 -2.48 5.61
N ARG A 4 14.62 -3.25 6.66
CA ARG A 4 14.94 -2.95 8.05
C ARG A 4 16.45 -2.89 8.29
N GLU A 5 17.19 -3.90 7.85
CA GLU A 5 18.65 -3.98 8.03
C GLU A 5 19.37 -2.80 7.37
N TRP A 6 18.89 -2.37 6.20
CA TRP A 6 19.44 -1.19 5.53
C TRP A 6 19.05 0.11 6.24
N ALA A 7 17.82 0.23 6.72
CA ALA A 7 17.38 1.42 7.43
C ALA A 7 18.08 1.63 8.78
N GLU A 8 18.43 0.53 9.47
CA GLU A 8 19.14 0.50 10.77
C GLU A 8 20.66 0.49 10.61
N GLY A 9 21.20 0.30 9.42
CA GLY A 9 22.63 0.15 9.16
C GLY A 9 23.46 1.30 9.74
N ALA A 10 24.43 0.97 10.61
CA ALA A 10 25.22 1.95 11.35
C ALA A 10 26.18 2.74 10.45
N SER A 11 26.77 2.07 9.43
CA SER A 11 27.81 2.67 8.58
C SER A 11 27.23 3.43 7.38
N HIS A 12 26.19 2.90 6.75
CA HIS A 12 25.54 3.49 5.57
C HIS A 12 24.02 3.31 5.65
N PRO A 13 23.32 4.07 6.48
CA PRO A 13 21.87 3.95 6.61
C PRO A 13 21.19 4.37 5.31
N ALA A 14 20.11 3.69 4.97
CA ALA A 14 19.29 4.04 3.81
C ALA A 14 18.91 5.53 3.82
N PRO A 15 19.03 6.26 2.71
CA PRO A 15 18.58 7.64 2.63
C PRO A 15 17.04 7.72 2.76
N HIS A 16 16.54 8.93 3.03
CA HIS A 16 15.10 9.22 2.95
C HIS A 16 14.59 8.98 1.53
N GLY A 17 13.46 8.29 1.40
CA GLY A 17 12.88 7.94 0.11
C GLY A 17 13.50 6.70 -0.56
N ALA A 18 14.43 6.01 0.11
CA ALA A 18 14.99 4.78 -0.42
C ALA A 18 13.91 3.69 -0.55
N ILE A 19 13.98 2.91 -1.63
CA ILE A 19 13.03 1.84 -1.91
C ILE A 19 13.77 0.50 -2.05
N VAL A 20 13.22 -0.52 -1.40
CA VAL A 20 13.61 -1.92 -1.61
C VAL A 20 12.46 -2.61 -2.35
N LEU A 21 12.71 -2.97 -3.60
CA LEU A 21 11.75 -3.66 -4.48
C LEU A 21 12.08 -5.17 -4.50
N ALA A 22 11.04 -6.00 -4.54
CA ALA A 22 11.17 -7.45 -4.67
C ALA A 22 10.26 -7.98 -5.77
N ASP A 23 10.75 -8.94 -6.55
CA ASP A 23 9.93 -9.67 -7.51
C ASP A 23 9.09 -10.76 -6.83
N GLU A 24 9.57 -11.25 -5.67
CA GLU A 24 8.92 -12.28 -4.87
C GLU A 24 9.19 -12.04 -3.37
N GLN A 25 8.22 -12.40 -2.54
CA GLN A 25 8.37 -12.47 -1.10
C GLN A 25 8.07 -13.89 -0.62
N THR A 26 9.11 -14.64 -0.25
CA THR A 26 8.97 -16.01 0.29
C THR A 26 8.37 -16.04 1.71
N ALA A 27 8.40 -14.91 2.41
CA ALA A 27 7.84 -14.72 3.74
C ALA A 27 7.14 -13.35 3.83
N GLY A 28 6.22 -13.08 2.89
CA GLY A 28 5.44 -11.84 2.83
C GLY A 28 4.60 -11.66 4.10
N ARG A 29 4.63 -10.46 4.68
CA ARG A 29 3.94 -10.15 5.94
C ARG A 29 2.84 -9.12 5.73
N GLY A 30 1.69 -9.40 6.34
CA GLY A 30 0.61 -8.46 6.57
C GLY A 30 0.48 -8.11 8.05
N ARG A 31 -0.54 -7.34 8.40
CA ARG A 31 -0.86 -6.99 9.79
C ARG A 31 -1.34 -8.22 10.57
N LEU A 32 -1.16 -8.20 11.89
CA LEU A 32 -1.64 -9.25 12.81
C LEU A 32 -1.13 -10.65 12.46
N GLY A 33 0.10 -10.75 11.97
CA GLY A 33 0.72 -12.03 11.62
C GLY A 33 0.18 -12.70 10.36
N ARG A 34 -0.70 -12.06 9.60
CA ARG A 34 -1.21 -12.60 8.33
C ARG A 34 -0.11 -12.64 7.28
N ALA A 35 -0.12 -13.65 6.41
CA ALA A 35 0.77 -13.73 5.28
C ALA A 35 0.28 -12.83 4.13
N TRP A 36 1.23 -12.29 3.37
CA TRP A 36 0.98 -11.73 2.03
C TRP A 36 1.42 -12.77 1.01
N VAL A 37 0.49 -13.21 0.18
CA VAL A 37 0.73 -14.22 -0.86
C VAL A 37 0.79 -13.53 -2.21
N SER A 38 1.78 -13.87 -3.02
CA SER A 38 1.97 -13.31 -4.37
C SER A 38 2.78 -14.26 -5.23
N SER A 39 2.44 -14.34 -6.52
CA SER A 39 3.24 -15.08 -7.50
C SER A 39 4.48 -14.28 -7.92
N PRO A 40 5.62 -14.95 -8.18
CA PRO A 40 6.84 -14.30 -8.62
C PRO A 40 6.62 -13.42 -9.86
N GLY A 41 7.12 -12.18 -9.80
CA GLY A 41 7.12 -11.27 -10.95
C GLY A 41 5.73 -10.75 -11.39
N GLN A 42 4.64 -11.02 -10.66
CA GLN A 42 3.30 -10.60 -11.08
C GLN A 42 2.87 -9.28 -10.43
N ASN A 43 3.37 -8.97 -9.26
CA ASN A 43 2.87 -7.90 -8.40
C ASN A 43 3.90 -6.80 -8.16
N LEU A 44 3.48 -5.68 -7.57
CA LEU A 44 4.41 -4.69 -7.03
C LEU A 44 4.54 -4.92 -5.53
N LEU A 45 5.74 -5.30 -5.11
CA LEU A 45 6.10 -5.61 -3.73
C LEU A 45 7.31 -4.77 -3.37
N PHE A 46 7.12 -3.73 -2.57
CA PHE A 46 8.24 -2.89 -2.17
C PHE A 46 8.08 -2.29 -0.78
N THR A 47 9.18 -1.84 -0.23
CA THR A 47 9.23 -1.08 1.02
C THR A 47 9.87 0.27 0.77
N LEU A 48 9.13 1.33 1.07
CA LEU A 48 9.63 2.70 1.11
C LEU A 48 10.18 2.99 2.50
N ILE A 49 11.41 3.53 2.58
CA ILE A 49 12.06 3.93 3.80
C ILE A 49 11.95 5.44 3.94
N LEU A 50 11.14 5.89 4.89
CA LEU A 50 11.00 7.32 5.18
C LEU A 50 11.75 7.69 6.46
N ARG A 51 12.39 8.86 6.41
CA ARG A 51 12.88 9.58 7.58
C ARG A 51 11.99 10.80 7.77
N PRO A 52 11.04 10.77 8.73
CA PRO A 52 10.08 11.86 8.92
C PRO A 52 10.77 13.21 9.03
N ARG A 53 10.20 14.21 8.38
CA ARG A 53 10.68 15.59 8.30
C ARG A 53 9.53 16.54 8.59
N PRO A 54 9.80 17.80 8.98
CA PRO A 54 8.72 18.77 9.24
C PRO A 54 7.76 18.97 8.06
N GLU A 55 8.27 18.86 6.82
CA GLU A 55 7.50 19.03 5.59
C GLU A 55 6.68 17.78 5.17
N THR A 56 6.87 16.65 5.84
CA THR A 56 6.05 15.44 5.57
C THR A 56 4.85 15.38 6.49
N VAL A 57 3.79 14.72 6.06
CA VAL A 57 2.64 14.42 6.92
C VAL A 57 3.09 13.74 8.22
N ALA A 58 2.33 13.95 9.28
CA ALA A 58 2.58 13.28 10.56
C ALA A 58 2.61 11.75 10.38
N ARG A 59 3.40 11.06 11.21
CA ARG A 59 3.56 9.59 11.11
C ARG A 59 2.23 8.84 11.09
N GLY A 60 1.25 9.29 11.86
CA GLY A 60 -0.08 8.69 11.89
C GLY A 60 -0.85 8.84 10.57
N MET A 61 -0.51 9.83 9.75
CA MET A 61 -1.12 10.07 8.45
C MET A 61 -0.46 9.30 7.31
N LEU A 62 0.76 8.79 7.49
CA LEU A 62 1.47 8.07 6.44
C LEU A 62 0.71 6.86 5.86
N PRO A 63 0.03 6.00 6.65
CA PRO A 63 -0.79 4.93 6.08
C PRO A 63 -1.94 5.44 5.22
N LEU A 64 -2.56 6.56 5.62
CA LEU A 64 -3.67 7.18 4.92
C LEU A 64 -3.20 7.79 3.59
N ALA A 65 -2.14 8.59 3.65
CA ALA A 65 -1.48 9.16 2.46
C ALA A 65 -1.05 8.07 1.47
N THR A 66 -0.51 6.95 1.98
CA THR A 66 -0.11 5.81 1.15
C THR A 66 -1.32 5.14 0.49
N ALA A 67 -2.41 4.92 1.22
CA ALA A 67 -3.62 4.33 0.67
C ALA A 67 -4.25 5.24 -0.42
N LEU A 68 -4.25 6.56 -0.21
CA LEU A 68 -4.68 7.53 -1.21
C LEU A 68 -3.82 7.48 -2.48
N ALA A 69 -2.49 7.44 -2.34
CA ALA A 69 -1.56 7.30 -3.47
C ALA A 69 -1.82 6.04 -4.29
N ILE A 70 -2.07 4.90 -3.61
CA ILE A 70 -2.40 3.63 -4.26
C ILE A 70 -3.75 3.73 -4.98
N ALA A 71 -4.78 4.28 -4.33
CA ALA A 71 -6.11 4.42 -4.91
C ALA A 71 -6.09 5.33 -6.17
N ASP A 72 -5.38 6.46 -6.11
CA ASP A 72 -5.21 7.36 -7.26
C ASP A 72 -4.47 6.67 -8.42
N THR A 73 -3.44 5.88 -8.11
CA THR A 73 -2.70 5.11 -9.13
C THR A 73 -3.60 4.07 -9.78
N ILE A 74 -4.35 3.29 -8.99
CA ILE A 74 -5.30 2.30 -9.50
C ILE A 74 -6.32 2.97 -10.44
N ASN A 75 -6.95 4.07 -9.99
CA ASN A 75 -7.95 4.79 -10.76
C ASN A 75 -7.38 5.34 -12.08
N GLN A 76 -6.17 5.86 -12.06
CA GLN A 76 -5.48 6.33 -13.27
C GLN A 76 -5.25 5.20 -14.29
N PHE A 77 -4.78 4.04 -13.83
CA PHE A 77 -4.45 2.92 -14.73
C PHE A 77 -5.67 2.14 -15.20
N LEU A 78 -6.75 2.11 -14.43
CA LEU A 78 -8.02 1.54 -14.87
C LEU A 78 -8.86 2.53 -15.69
N GLY A 79 -8.52 3.82 -15.70
CA GLY A 79 -9.24 4.87 -16.41
C GLY A 79 -10.61 5.21 -15.81
N MET A 80 -10.88 4.79 -14.57
CA MET A 80 -12.15 5.01 -13.89
C MET A 80 -11.98 4.99 -12.36
N PRO A 81 -12.88 5.69 -11.60
CA PRO A 81 -12.83 5.70 -10.14
C PRO A 81 -13.36 4.37 -9.56
N SER A 82 -12.49 3.39 -9.44
CA SER A 82 -12.84 2.02 -8.99
C SER A 82 -12.29 1.68 -7.62
N ALA A 83 -11.25 2.40 -7.15
CA ALA A 83 -10.56 2.09 -5.92
C ALA A 83 -11.27 2.71 -4.71
N GLU A 84 -11.60 1.87 -3.75
CA GLU A 84 -12.14 2.22 -2.44
C GLU A 84 -11.08 1.98 -1.37
N ILE A 85 -11.08 2.77 -0.30
CA ILE A 85 -10.17 2.56 0.81
C ILE A 85 -10.93 1.90 1.96
N LYS A 86 -10.40 0.77 2.43
CA LYS A 86 -10.89 0.12 3.66
C LYS A 86 -9.92 0.40 4.79
N TRP A 87 -10.44 1.08 5.81
CA TRP A 87 -9.65 1.37 7.01
C TRP A 87 -9.10 0.07 7.65
N PRO A 88 -7.86 0.08 8.15
CA PRO A 88 -6.94 1.24 8.16
C PRO A 88 -5.92 1.24 7.01
N ASN A 89 -5.84 0.21 6.16
CA ASN A 89 -4.65 -0.01 5.34
C ASN A 89 -4.86 -0.81 4.05
N ASP A 90 -6.10 -1.07 3.66
CA ASP A 90 -6.39 -1.85 2.47
C ASP A 90 -7.02 -0.98 1.38
N VAL A 91 -6.68 -1.24 0.13
CA VAL A 91 -7.35 -0.66 -1.03
C VAL A 91 -8.09 -1.77 -1.76
N LEU A 92 -9.37 -1.53 -2.01
CA LEU A 92 -10.30 -2.49 -2.61
C LEU A 92 -10.72 -2.03 -4.00
N ILE A 93 -11.16 -2.99 -4.81
CA ILE A 93 -11.92 -2.77 -6.05
C ILE A 93 -13.12 -3.72 -6.00
N GLY A 94 -14.33 -3.18 -6.09
CA GLY A 94 -15.55 -3.97 -5.97
C GLY A 94 -15.62 -4.82 -4.69
N GLY A 95 -15.23 -4.25 -3.56
CA GLY A 95 -15.20 -4.90 -2.25
C GLY A 95 -14.07 -5.92 -2.05
N ARG A 96 -13.23 -6.20 -3.06
CA ARG A 96 -12.13 -7.17 -3.02
C ARG A 96 -10.78 -6.47 -2.90
N LYS A 97 -9.89 -6.99 -2.05
CA LYS A 97 -8.59 -6.39 -1.78
C LYS A 97 -7.66 -6.48 -2.98
N CYS A 98 -7.24 -5.31 -3.48
CA CYS A 98 -6.24 -5.15 -4.53
C CYS A 98 -4.87 -4.78 -3.98
N ALA A 99 -4.82 -3.99 -2.89
CA ALA A 99 -3.55 -3.61 -2.28
C ALA A 99 -3.62 -3.58 -0.75
N GLY A 100 -2.46 -3.62 -0.12
CA GLY A 100 -2.31 -3.48 1.32
C GLY A 100 -1.06 -2.72 1.71
N VAL A 101 -1.15 -1.99 2.82
CA VAL A 101 -0.06 -1.21 3.40
C VAL A 101 0.31 -1.77 4.77
N LEU A 102 1.60 -1.96 5.01
CA LEU A 102 2.14 -2.34 6.31
C LEU A 102 3.17 -1.30 6.74
N MET A 103 2.84 -0.54 7.78
CA MET A 103 3.77 0.43 8.34
C MET A 103 4.44 -0.12 9.60
N GLU A 104 5.76 0.01 9.67
CA GLU A 104 6.57 -0.36 10.83
C GLU A 104 7.46 0.83 11.22
N ALA A 105 7.27 1.37 12.41
CA ALA A 105 8.22 2.32 12.98
C ALA A 105 9.46 1.55 13.46
N ILE A 106 10.65 1.93 12.97
CA ILE A 106 11.91 1.32 13.43
C ILE A 106 12.45 2.09 14.62
N SER A 107 12.37 3.42 14.54
CA SER A 107 12.84 4.35 15.55
C SER A 107 12.12 5.69 15.37
N ASP A 108 12.48 6.66 16.20
CA ASP A 108 12.03 8.04 15.99
C ASP A 108 12.52 8.66 14.67
N LYS A 109 13.53 8.05 14.05
CA LYS A 109 14.22 8.58 12.86
C LYS A 109 13.85 7.86 11.56
N ALA A 110 13.13 6.72 11.59
CA ALA A 110 12.82 5.95 10.40
C ALA A 110 11.52 5.16 10.50
N VAL A 111 10.78 5.14 9.40
CA VAL A 111 9.54 4.38 9.19
C VAL A 111 9.70 3.56 7.92
N LEU A 112 9.29 2.30 7.97
CA LEU A 112 9.14 1.44 6.80
C LEU A 112 7.68 1.41 6.39
N ILE A 113 7.41 1.64 5.10
CA ILE A 113 6.10 1.51 4.52
C ILE A 113 6.17 0.39 3.49
N GLY A 114 5.73 -0.82 3.89
CA GLY A 114 5.57 -1.95 3.00
C GLY A 114 4.31 -1.81 2.17
N ILE A 115 4.43 -1.96 0.87
CA ILE A 115 3.33 -1.85 -0.09
C ILE A 115 3.29 -3.14 -0.91
N GLY A 116 2.13 -3.80 -0.91
CA GLY A 116 1.79 -4.88 -1.80
C GLY A 116 0.60 -4.46 -2.67
N LEU A 117 0.79 -4.45 -4.00
CA LEU A 117 -0.26 -4.19 -4.98
C LEU A 117 -0.36 -5.37 -5.93
N ASN A 118 -1.54 -5.98 -5.99
CA ASN A 118 -1.84 -7.07 -6.91
C ASN A 118 -2.03 -6.50 -8.32
N VAL A 119 -1.07 -6.77 -9.20
CA VAL A 119 -1.05 -6.19 -10.55
C VAL A 119 -1.52 -7.22 -11.58
N ASN A 120 -0.72 -8.23 -11.81
CA ASN A 120 -0.92 -9.25 -12.84
C ASN A 120 -1.21 -10.65 -12.26
N GLU A 121 -1.66 -10.72 -11.01
CA GLU A 121 -2.09 -11.97 -10.40
C GLU A 121 -3.35 -12.49 -11.12
N ALA A 122 -3.26 -13.66 -11.72
CA ALA A 122 -4.37 -14.23 -12.50
C ALA A 122 -5.33 -15.06 -11.66
N ALA A 123 -4.88 -15.55 -10.50
CA ALA A 123 -5.68 -16.34 -9.58
C ALA A 123 -5.18 -16.20 -8.15
N PHE A 124 -6.05 -16.44 -7.20
CA PHE A 124 -5.72 -16.44 -5.77
C PHE A 124 -6.04 -17.84 -5.18
N PRO A 125 -5.35 -18.25 -4.10
CA PRO A 125 -5.73 -19.42 -3.32
C PRO A 125 -7.20 -19.38 -2.93
N GLU A 126 -7.85 -20.52 -2.80
CA GLU A 126 -9.28 -20.65 -2.52
C GLU A 126 -9.76 -19.76 -1.37
N ALA A 127 -9.00 -19.71 -0.27
CA ALA A 127 -9.32 -18.89 0.90
C ALA A 127 -9.32 -17.37 0.61
N LEU A 128 -8.76 -16.93 -0.51
CA LEU A 128 -8.62 -15.52 -0.91
C LEU A 128 -9.42 -15.16 -2.17
N GLN A 129 -9.94 -16.14 -2.94
CA GLN A 129 -10.58 -15.90 -4.25
C GLN A 129 -11.72 -14.87 -4.19
N ASN A 130 -12.57 -14.93 -3.17
CA ASN A 130 -13.71 -14.01 -3.02
C ASN A 130 -13.36 -12.73 -2.25
N ARG A 131 -12.11 -12.58 -1.79
CA ARG A 131 -11.66 -11.49 -0.92
C ARG A 131 -10.54 -10.65 -1.52
N SER A 132 -9.94 -11.13 -2.62
CA SER A 132 -8.80 -10.48 -3.29
C SER A 132 -9.06 -10.33 -4.78
N THR A 133 -8.45 -9.31 -5.35
CA THR A 133 -8.45 -9.06 -6.79
C THR A 133 -7.12 -8.47 -7.24
N SER A 134 -6.94 -8.30 -8.54
CA SER A 134 -5.77 -7.68 -9.17
C SER A 134 -6.21 -6.75 -10.30
N LEU A 135 -5.32 -5.87 -10.74
CA LEU A 135 -5.61 -5.00 -11.89
C LEU A 135 -5.87 -5.82 -13.18
N LEU A 136 -5.19 -6.96 -13.34
CA LEU A 136 -5.45 -7.88 -14.45
C LEU A 136 -6.87 -8.43 -14.42
N LEU A 137 -7.36 -8.88 -13.25
CA LEU A 137 -8.70 -9.44 -13.12
C LEU A 137 -9.81 -8.40 -13.32
N GLU A 138 -9.54 -7.15 -12.94
CA GLU A 138 -10.51 -6.05 -13.09
C GLU A 138 -10.56 -5.47 -14.51
N SER A 139 -9.40 -5.38 -15.19
CA SER A 139 -9.32 -4.79 -16.53
C SER A 139 -9.35 -5.80 -17.67
N GLY A 140 -9.08 -7.07 -17.39
CA GLY A 140 -8.83 -8.10 -18.39
C GLY A 140 -7.49 -7.95 -19.14
N GLN A 141 -6.65 -7.00 -18.76
CA GLN A 141 -5.39 -6.70 -19.46
C GLN A 141 -4.21 -6.70 -18.51
N ARG A 142 -3.08 -7.23 -18.99
CA ARG A 142 -1.82 -7.15 -18.24
C ARG A 142 -1.32 -5.72 -18.19
N MET A 143 -0.89 -5.29 -17.00
CA MET A 143 -0.35 -3.96 -16.77
C MET A 143 1.19 -3.98 -16.80
N ASP A 144 1.78 -2.90 -17.29
CA ASP A 144 3.21 -2.66 -17.15
C ASP A 144 3.53 -2.26 -15.69
N ARG A 145 4.18 -3.18 -14.97
CA ARG A 145 4.59 -2.97 -13.57
C ARG A 145 5.56 -1.80 -13.40
N ARG A 146 6.39 -1.50 -14.40
CA ARG A 146 7.34 -0.37 -14.33
C ARG A 146 6.59 0.96 -14.42
N ALA A 147 5.65 1.07 -15.35
CA ALA A 147 4.81 2.26 -15.47
C ALA A 147 3.97 2.47 -14.21
N LEU A 148 3.36 1.41 -13.67
CA LEU A 148 2.63 1.45 -12.39
C LEU A 148 3.54 1.88 -11.22
N PHE A 149 4.74 1.34 -11.12
CA PHE A 149 5.70 1.70 -10.08
C PHE A 149 6.08 3.18 -10.15
N SER A 150 6.37 3.69 -11.35
CA SER A 150 6.66 5.11 -11.57
C SER A 150 5.49 5.99 -11.18
N GLY A 151 4.28 5.66 -11.63
CA GLY A 151 3.07 6.41 -11.27
C GLY A 151 2.81 6.40 -9.76
N LEU A 152 2.93 5.24 -9.12
CA LEU A 152 2.72 5.10 -7.68
C LEU A 152 3.76 5.88 -6.86
N THR A 153 5.03 5.85 -7.23
CA THR A 153 6.08 6.61 -6.52
C THR A 153 5.87 8.12 -6.65
N THR A 154 5.40 8.60 -7.80
CA THR A 154 5.00 10.00 -7.97
C THR A 154 3.83 10.37 -7.05
N ARG A 155 2.77 9.56 -7.01
CA ARG A 155 1.62 9.80 -6.13
C ARG A 155 1.98 9.72 -4.65
N LEU A 156 2.87 8.79 -4.27
CA LEU A 156 3.39 8.70 -2.90
C LEU A 156 4.11 10.00 -2.50
N GLN A 157 4.94 10.55 -3.39
CA GLN A 157 5.60 11.82 -3.14
C GLN A 157 4.59 12.96 -3.00
N GLU A 158 3.58 13.03 -3.87
CA GLU A 158 2.53 14.05 -3.80
C GLU A 158 1.80 14.00 -2.46
N TRP A 159 1.33 12.82 -2.03
CA TRP A 159 0.53 12.67 -0.82
C TRP A 159 1.34 12.81 0.48
N ILE A 160 2.59 12.36 0.52
CA ILE A 160 3.44 12.43 1.72
C ILE A 160 3.81 13.89 2.08
N TYR A 161 3.78 14.79 1.12
CA TYR A 161 4.10 16.21 1.32
C TYR A 161 2.85 17.12 1.35
N GLN A 162 1.65 16.56 1.52
CA GLN A 162 0.43 17.33 1.78
C GLN A 162 0.30 17.74 3.25
N SER A 163 -0.67 18.60 3.56
CA SER A 163 -1.04 18.85 4.96
C SER A 163 -1.83 17.68 5.55
N ASP A 164 -1.73 17.50 6.87
CA ASP A 164 -2.47 16.44 7.57
C ASP A 164 -3.99 16.60 7.38
N GLU A 165 -4.49 17.85 7.38
CA GLU A 165 -5.92 18.15 7.17
C GLU A 165 -6.37 17.72 5.77
N HIS A 166 -5.54 17.98 4.74
CA HIS A 166 -5.88 17.60 3.38
C HIS A 166 -5.90 16.08 3.20
N VAL A 167 -4.92 15.38 3.77
CA VAL A 167 -4.88 13.91 3.76
C VAL A 167 -6.09 13.34 4.47
N LEU A 168 -6.42 13.84 5.67
CA LEU A 168 -7.56 13.34 6.45
C LEU A 168 -8.88 13.56 5.72
N ALA A 169 -9.14 14.76 5.20
CA ALA A 169 -10.36 15.07 4.46
C ALA A 169 -10.50 14.22 3.20
N SER A 170 -9.41 14.06 2.43
CA SER A 170 -9.39 13.24 1.22
C SER A 170 -9.60 11.76 1.52
N TYR A 171 -9.06 11.26 2.62
CA TYR A 171 -9.23 9.90 3.08
C TYR A 171 -10.68 9.64 3.52
N GLN A 172 -11.26 10.53 4.34
CA GLN A 172 -12.66 10.42 4.79
C GLN A 172 -13.66 10.39 3.63
N ALA A 173 -13.39 11.13 2.55
CA ALA A 173 -14.21 11.14 1.36
C ALA A 173 -14.16 9.83 0.54
N ARG A 174 -13.18 8.94 0.79
CA ARG A 174 -12.94 7.72 -0.02
C ARG A 174 -12.94 6.43 0.79
N VAL A 175 -12.94 6.51 2.11
CA VAL A 175 -12.99 5.32 2.96
C VAL A 175 -14.39 4.77 2.99
N SER A 176 -14.52 3.46 2.72
CA SER A 176 -15.79 2.74 2.81
C SER A 176 -16.17 2.46 4.27
N GLY A 177 -17.48 2.41 4.56
CA GLY A 177 -18.01 2.00 5.86
C GLY A 177 -18.08 3.10 6.92
N ILE A 178 -17.83 4.38 6.58
CA ILE A 178 -18.12 5.47 7.51
C ILE A 178 -19.64 5.67 7.63
N GLY A 179 -20.16 5.51 8.87
CA GLY A 179 -21.59 5.63 9.15
C GLY A 179 -22.38 4.33 8.99
N ASP A 180 -21.74 3.25 8.56
CA ASP A 180 -22.36 1.93 8.52
C ASP A 180 -22.54 1.36 9.93
N PRO A 181 -23.61 0.60 10.20
CA PRO A 181 -23.79 -0.10 11.47
C PRO A 181 -22.66 -1.13 11.68
N ILE A 182 -22.11 -1.16 12.90
CA ILE A 182 -21.08 -2.12 13.28
C ILE A 182 -21.72 -3.20 14.14
N GLU A 183 -21.66 -4.46 13.72
CA GLU A 183 -21.92 -5.61 14.58
C GLU A 183 -20.67 -5.93 15.40
N LEU A 184 -20.78 -5.82 16.73
CA LEU A 184 -19.74 -6.26 17.65
C LEU A 184 -20.05 -7.68 18.12
N SER A 185 -19.26 -8.66 17.68
CA SER A 185 -19.28 -10.00 18.24
C SER A 185 -18.26 -10.09 19.38
N TYR A 186 -18.73 -10.32 20.60
CA TYR A 186 -17.88 -10.67 21.73
C TYR A 186 -17.71 -12.19 21.72
N GLY A 187 -16.50 -12.65 21.43
CA GLY A 187 -16.09 -14.04 21.60
C GLY A 187 -15.61 -14.34 23.03
#